data_c91eb8cdfd6af600b81b320ee44ca591
#
_entry.id   c91eb8cdfd6af600b81b320ee44ca591
#
_cell.length_a   1.000
_cell.length_b   1.000
_cell.length_c   1.000
_cell.angle_alpha   90.00
_cell.angle_beta   90.00
_cell.angle_gamma   90.00
#
_symmetry.space_group_name_H-M   'P 1'
#
loop_
_entity.id
_entity.type
_entity.pdbx_description
1 polymer ?
#
loop_
_entity_poly.entity_id
_entity_poly.type
_entity_poly.pdbx_seq_one_letter_code
_entity_poly.pdbx_strand_id
1 'polypeptide(L)'
;MNEIVPINNNIVDVETAKAEWEAYQKLCKELLNDSDYQAYEQNGVVKQFPKKSAWAKLGRAFNVNTEIVDKEFIIGKNGETREAYYCIRATLPNGRTVESDGSCSRHEKGKKHATSHTIRSTAKTRATNRAISELIGAGEVSAEELDPSFSNGNKITADEKVLIEAEFKTADQIPNVNVFVQEIIDSLKEKDVEVNKKNIIRASWELVTLRDITEEFHHEVVSWCKVNCPQDPNEVME
;
A
#
# COMPACT_ATOMS: atom_id res chain seq x y z
N MET A 1 -3.63 22.48 -48.96
CA MET A 1 -3.78 23.12 -47.65
C MET A 1 -4.10 22.00 -46.68
N ASN A 2 -3.14 21.63 -45.80
CA ASN A 2 -3.41 20.63 -44.77
C ASN A 2 -4.15 21.33 -43.64
N GLU A 3 -5.40 20.97 -43.45
CA GLU A 3 -6.19 21.38 -42.28
C GLU A 3 -5.50 20.80 -41.05
N ILE A 4 -4.96 21.69 -40.20
CA ILE A 4 -4.49 21.32 -38.84
C ILE A 4 -5.74 21.08 -38.04
N VAL A 5 -6.10 19.81 -37.84
CA VAL A 5 -7.11 19.42 -36.87
C VAL A 5 -6.61 19.87 -35.50
N PRO A 6 -7.32 20.77 -34.79
CA PRO A 6 -6.89 21.17 -33.46
C PRO A 6 -6.89 19.93 -32.57
N ILE A 7 -5.74 19.62 -31.99
CA ILE A 7 -5.64 18.65 -30.90
C ILE A 7 -6.49 19.24 -29.78
N ASN A 8 -7.65 18.66 -29.58
CA ASN A 8 -8.49 19.00 -28.44
C ASN A 8 -7.73 18.55 -27.19
N ASN A 9 -7.00 19.49 -26.61
CA ASN A 9 -6.28 19.27 -25.36
C ASN A 9 -7.33 19.08 -24.25
N ASN A 10 -7.82 17.84 -24.07
CA ASN A 10 -8.59 17.43 -22.90
C ASN A 10 -7.65 17.36 -21.67
N ILE A 11 -6.89 18.42 -21.44
CA ILE A 11 -6.22 18.60 -20.17
C ILE A 11 -7.32 19.03 -19.20
N VAL A 12 -7.62 18.14 -18.26
CA VAL A 12 -8.47 18.46 -17.12
C VAL A 12 -7.83 19.64 -16.39
N ASP A 13 -8.62 20.70 -16.11
CA ASP A 13 -8.08 21.82 -15.35
C ASP A 13 -7.63 21.38 -13.95
N VAL A 14 -6.69 22.11 -13.35
CA VAL A 14 -6.03 21.73 -12.11
C VAL A 14 -7.02 21.59 -10.94
N GLU A 15 -8.04 22.44 -10.90
CA GLU A 15 -9.04 22.43 -9.82
C GLU A 15 -9.92 21.18 -9.91
N THR A 16 -10.36 20.82 -11.11
CA THR A 16 -11.10 19.57 -11.37
C THR A 16 -10.26 18.35 -11.04
N ALA A 17 -9.00 18.31 -11.49
CA ALA A 17 -8.08 17.20 -11.19
C ALA A 17 -7.85 17.03 -9.68
N LYS A 18 -7.69 18.14 -8.95
CA LYS A 18 -7.55 18.13 -7.49
C LYS A 18 -8.81 17.62 -6.80
N ALA A 19 -9.99 18.10 -7.22
CA ALA A 19 -11.27 17.66 -6.66
C ALA A 19 -11.52 16.16 -6.90
N GLU A 20 -11.18 15.65 -8.09
CA GLU A 20 -11.26 14.21 -8.41
C GLU A 20 -10.31 13.39 -7.52
N TRP A 21 -9.09 13.88 -7.30
CA TRP A 21 -8.11 13.23 -6.42
C TRP A 21 -8.58 13.21 -4.96
N GLU A 22 -9.09 14.31 -4.44
CA GLU A 22 -9.65 14.39 -3.09
C GLU A 22 -10.86 13.44 -2.92
N ALA A 23 -11.73 13.36 -3.92
CA ALA A 23 -12.85 12.42 -3.93
C ALA A 23 -12.38 10.96 -3.92
N TYR A 24 -11.33 10.62 -4.70
CA TYR A 24 -10.71 9.30 -4.69
C TYR A 24 -10.15 8.96 -3.30
N GLN A 25 -9.41 9.86 -2.68
CA GLN A 25 -8.83 9.65 -1.37
C GLN A 25 -9.90 9.46 -0.29
N LYS A 26 -10.98 10.26 -0.35
CA LYS A 26 -12.13 10.10 0.55
C LYS A 26 -12.81 8.74 0.36
N LEU A 27 -13.01 8.32 -0.89
CA LEU A 27 -13.55 6.99 -1.20
C LEU A 27 -12.68 5.87 -0.60
N CYS A 28 -11.36 5.94 -0.76
CA CYS A 28 -10.45 4.96 -0.17
C CYS A 28 -10.58 4.92 1.36
N LYS A 29 -10.61 6.06 2.02
CA LYS A 29 -10.75 6.16 3.49
C LYS A 29 -12.06 5.55 4.00
N GLU A 30 -13.17 5.73 3.28
CA GLU A 30 -14.48 5.23 3.70
C GLU A 30 -14.72 3.76 3.31
N LEU A 31 -14.13 3.30 2.21
CA LEU A 31 -14.38 1.96 1.67
C LEU A 31 -13.40 0.91 2.20
N LEU A 32 -12.16 1.29 2.40
CA LEU A 32 -11.08 0.38 2.80
C LEU A 32 -10.89 0.42 4.31
N ASN A 33 -10.43 -0.69 4.86
CA ASN A 33 -10.08 -0.81 6.26
C ASN A 33 -8.73 -1.52 6.41
N ASP A 34 -8.21 -1.60 7.61
CA ASP A 34 -6.90 -2.20 7.90
C ASP A 34 -6.72 -3.61 7.38
N SER A 35 -7.80 -4.39 7.31
CA SER A 35 -7.72 -5.76 6.77
C SER A 35 -7.42 -5.78 5.27
N ASP A 36 -7.61 -4.66 4.56
CA ASP A 36 -7.35 -4.52 3.13
C ASP A 36 -5.90 -4.16 2.82
N TYR A 37 -5.11 -3.84 3.83
CA TYR A 37 -3.71 -3.49 3.68
C TYR A 37 -2.78 -4.55 4.29
N GLN A 38 -1.58 -4.64 3.76
CA GLN A 38 -0.46 -5.34 4.36
C GLN A 38 0.58 -4.32 4.77
N ALA A 39 0.83 -4.24 6.06
CA ALA A 39 1.88 -3.38 6.59
C ALA A 39 3.23 -4.10 6.61
N TYR A 40 4.29 -3.38 6.24
CA TYR A 40 5.69 -3.80 6.34
C TYR A 40 6.49 -2.68 6.98
N GLU A 41 7.32 -3.05 7.94
CA GLU A 41 8.28 -2.13 8.54
C GLU A 41 9.64 -2.28 7.85
N GLN A 42 10.22 -1.17 7.41
CA GLN A 42 11.57 -1.13 6.86
C GLN A 42 12.28 0.11 7.40
N ASN A 43 13.40 -0.10 8.08
CA ASN A 43 14.21 0.98 8.69
C ASN A 43 13.41 1.88 9.65
N GLY A 44 12.48 1.31 10.43
CA GLY A 44 11.61 2.04 11.35
C GLY A 44 10.44 2.79 10.67
N VAL A 45 10.27 2.62 9.35
CA VAL A 45 9.14 3.18 8.61
C VAL A 45 8.16 2.06 8.28
N VAL A 46 6.92 2.22 8.71
CA VAL A 46 5.83 1.30 8.36
C VAL A 46 5.20 1.79 7.06
N LYS A 47 5.21 0.93 6.03
CA LYS A 47 4.50 1.16 4.76
C LYS A 47 3.34 0.20 4.66
N GLN A 48 2.20 0.70 4.21
CA GLN A 48 1.01 -0.10 3.95
C GLN A 48 0.84 -0.30 2.45
N PHE A 49 0.56 -1.53 2.05
CA PHE A 49 0.34 -1.90 0.66
C PHE A 49 -1.05 -2.53 0.50
N PRO A 50 -1.87 -2.04 -0.43
CA PRO A 50 -3.20 -2.59 -0.62
C PRO A 50 -3.11 -4.05 -1.10
N LYS A 51 -3.91 -4.89 -0.46
CA LYS A 51 -4.08 -6.31 -0.81
C LYS A 51 -5.13 -6.49 -1.91
N LYS A 52 -5.22 -7.72 -2.41
CA LYS A 52 -6.28 -8.13 -3.35
C LYS A 52 -7.68 -7.68 -2.93
N SER A 53 -8.00 -7.69 -1.63
CA SER A 53 -9.30 -7.26 -1.12
C SER A 53 -9.56 -5.77 -1.36
N ALA A 54 -8.55 -4.92 -1.19
CA ALA A 54 -8.63 -3.49 -1.51
C ALA A 54 -8.93 -3.27 -2.99
N TRP A 55 -8.16 -3.90 -3.87
CA TRP A 55 -8.35 -3.78 -5.32
C TRP A 55 -9.71 -4.31 -5.79
N ALA A 56 -10.20 -5.40 -5.18
CA ALA A 56 -11.53 -5.91 -5.46
C ALA A 56 -12.65 -4.93 -5.06
N LYS A 57 -12.51 -4.25 -3.92
CA LYS A 57 -13.46 -3.22 -3.46
C LYS A 57 -13.42 -1.98 -4.37
N LEU A 58 -12.20 -1.50 -4.69
CA LEU A 58 -12.03 -0.36 -5.60
C LEU A 58 -12.54 -0.68 -7.00
N GLY A 59 -12.19 -1.85 -7.55
CA GLY A 59 -12.71 -2.29 -8.84
C GLY A 59 -14.23 -2.32 -8.88
N ARG A 60 -14.89 -2.75 -7.80
CA ARG A 60 -16.35 -2.70 -7.68
C ARG A 60 -16.89 -1.27 -7.57
N ALA A 61 -16.26 -0.41 -6.78
CA ALA A 61 -16.68 0.98 -6.59
C ALA A 61 -16.61 1.78 -7.89
N PHE A 62 -15.58 1.55 -8.71
CA PHE A 62 -15.40 2.16 -10.02
C PHE A 62 -16.10 1.40 -11.15
N ASN A 63 -16.82 0.32 -10.83
CA ASN A 63 -17.50 -0.54 -11.82
C ASN A 63 -16.54 -1.02 -12.93
N VAL A 64 -15.34 -1.45 -12.53
CA VAL A 64 -14.31 -1.95 -13.45
C VAL A 64 -14.67 -3.36 -13.90
N ASN A 65 -14.72 -3.58 -15.21
CA ASN A 65 -14.75 -4.90 -15.80
C ASN A 65 -13.34 -5.39 -16.11
N THR A 66 -13.03 -6.68 -15.85
CA THR A 66 -11.73 -7.27 -16.12
C THR A 66 -11.86 -8.52 -16.96
N GLU A 67 -11.00 -8.67 -17.98
CA GLU A 67 -10.93 -9.87 -18.84
C GLU A 67 -9.48 -10.34 -19.00
N ILE A 68 -9.30 -11.64 -19.19
CA ILE A 68 -8.00 -12.23 -19.52
C ILE A 68 -7.78 -12.07 -21.02
N VAL A 69 -6.78 -11.26 -21.40
CA VAL A 69 -6.38 -11.06 -22.80
C VAL A 69 -5.43 -12.17 -23.24
N ASP A 70 -4.48 -12.50 -22.37
CA ASP A 70 -3.50 -13.54 -22.63
C ASP A 70 -3.06 -14.26 -21.36
N LYS A 71 -2.56 -15.49 -21.50
CA LYS A 71 -1.99 -16.28 -20.42
C LYS A 71 -1.02 -17.34 -20.96
N GLU A 72 0.10 -17.46 -20.28
CA GLU A 72 1.11 -18.48 -20.59
C GLU A 72 1.54 -19.25 -19.33
N PHE A 73 1.89 -20.53 -19.51
CA PHE A 73 2.39 -21.38 -18.43
C PHE A 73 3.61 -22.16 -18.87
N ILE A 74 4.67 -22.06 -18.08
CA ILE A 74 5.83 -22.96 -18.23
C ILE A 74 5.60 -24.16 -17.31
N ILE A 75 5.49 -25.32 -17.93
CA ILE A 75 5.24 -26.59 -17.24
C ILE A 75 6.58 -27.31 -17.02
N GLY A 76 6.84 -27.74 -15.80
CA GLY A 76 8.00 -28.57 -15.47
C GLY A 76 7.84 -30.02 -15.93
N LYS A 77 8.95 -30.78 -15.88
CA LYS A 77 8.98 -32.22 -16.28
C LYS A 77 8.00 -33.10 -15.49
N ASN A 78 7.61 -32.68 -14.29
CA ASN A 78 6.65 -33.36 -13.42
C ASN A 78 5.18 -32.97 -13.70
N GLY A 79 4.90 -32.21 -14.76
CA GLY A 79 3.57 -31.73 -15.10
C GLY A 79 3.07 -30.53 -14.26
N GLU A 80 3.89 -30.02 -13.34
CA GLU A 80 3.52 -28.88 -12.51
C GLU A 80 3.88 -27.55 -13.16
N THR A 81 3.08 -26.52 -12.91
CA THR A 81 3.38 -25.15 -13.36
C THR A 81 4.58 -24.59 -12.60
N ARG A 82 5.64 -24.25 -13.32
CA ARG A 82 6.84 -23.57 -12.79
C ARG A 82 6.68 -22.06 -12.81
N GLU A 83 6.10 -21.54 -13.89
CA GLU A 83 5.86 -20.13 -14.09
C GLU A 83 4.49 -19.92 -14.71
N ALA A 84 3.87 -18.81 -14.39
CA ALA A 84 2.63 -18.37 -14.98
C ALA A 84 2.72 -16.88 -15.30
N TYR A 85 2.13 -16.53 -16.42
CA TYR A 85 1.97 -15.16 -16.90
C TYR A 85 0.49 -14.95 -17.22
N TYR A 86 -0.04 -13.78 -16.93
CA TYR A 86 -1.35 -13.30 -17.33
C TYR A 86 -1.25 -11.86 -17.81
N CYS A 87 -2.01 -11.56 -18.87
CA CYS A 87 -2.33 -10.21 -19.29
C CYS A 87 -3.82 -9.97 -19.04
N ILE A 88 -4.15 -8.91 -18.31
CA ILE A 88 -5.51 -8.53 -17.95
C ILE A 88 -5.83 -7.18 -18.55
N ARG A 89 -6.95 -7.10 -19.26
CA ARG A 89 -7.56 -5.83 -19.66
C ARG A 89 -8.58 -5.42 -18.60
N ALA A 90 -8.46 -4.20 -18.10
CA ALA A 90 -9.44 -3.56 -17.23
C ALA A 90 -10.14 -2.44 -18.02
N THR A 91 -11.46 -2.30 -17.86
CA THR A 91 -12.30 -1.35 -18.60
C THR A 91 -13.26 -0.63 -17.67
N LEU A 92 -13.30 0.69 -17.76
CA LEU A 92 -14.32 1.53 -17.09
C LEU A 92 -15.59 1.66 -17.97
N PRO A 93 -16.75 2.01 -17.37
CA PRO A 93 -18.00 2.20 -18.11
C PRO A 93 -17.91 3.28 -19.20
N ASN A 94 -17.01 4.26 -19.08
CA ASN A 94 -16.77 5.30 -20.08
C ASN A 94 -15.91 4.82 -21.28
N GLY A 95 -15.53 3.53 -21.31
CA GLY A 95 -14.74 2.94 -22.39
C GLY A 95 -13.21 3.07 -22.22
N ARG A 96 -12.72 3.78 -21.20
CA ARG A 96 -11.26 3.80 -20.90
C ARG A 96 -10.78 2.40 -20.55
N THR A 97 -9.69 1.98 -21.15
CA THR A 97 -9.09 0.65 -20.95
C THR A 97 -7.60 0.74 -20.63
N VAL A 98 -7.12 -0.24 -19.88
CA VAL A 98 -5.69 -0.49 -19.62
C VAL A 98 -5.45 -1.99 -19.70
N GLU A 99 -4.33 -2.39 -20.26
CA GLU A 99 -3.83 -3.76 -20.21
C GLU A 99 -2.58 -3.80 -19.35
N SER A 100 -2.57 -4.72 -18.39
CA SER A 100 -1.42 -4.90 -17.50
C SER A 100 -1.14 -6.37 -17.31
N ASP A 101 0.14 -6.68 -17.18
CA ASP A 101 0.62 -8.04 -17.00
C ASP A 101 0.99 -8.34 -15.55
N GLY A 102 1.09 -9.63 -15.26
CA GLY A 102 1.59 -10.14 -13.99
C GLY A 102 2.09 -11.56 -14.13
N SER A 103 3.22 -11.83 -13.51
CA SER A 103 3.86 -13.15 -13.53
C SER A 103 4.10 -13.67 -12.11
N CYS A 104 4.32 -14.98 -12.02
CA CYS A 104 4.77 -15.63 -10.80
C CYS A 104 5.57 -16.87 -11.15
N SER A 105 6.74 -17.04 -10.53
CA SER A 105 7.64 -18.16 -10.74
C SER A 105 7.94 -18.89 -9.43
N ARG A 106 8.20 -20.20 -9.50
CA ARG A 106 8.74 -20.99 -8.38
C ARG A 106 10.16 -20.56 -7.98
N HIS A 107 10.84 -19.81 -8.86
CA HIS A 107 12.16 -19.25 -8.55
C HIS A 107 12.10 -18.06 -7.61
N GLU A 108 10.92 -17.46 -7.45
CA GLU A 108 10.74 -16.39 -6.46
C GLU A 108 10.95 -16.91 -5.04
N LYS A 109 11.51 -16.05 -4.19
CA LYS A 109 11.71 -16.36 -2.78
C LYS A 109 10.38 -16.75 -2.11
N GLY A 110 10.39 -17.85 -1.37
CA GLY A 110 9.18 -18.38 -0.71
C GLY A 110 8.21 -19.14 -1.62
N LYS A 111 8.48 -19.25 -2.94
CA LYS A 111 7.61 -19.96 -3.90
C LYS A 111 8.11 -21.34 -4.32
N LYS A 112 9.30 -21.77 -3.88
CA LYS A 112 9.95 -23.03 -4.30
C LYS A 112 9.03 -24.25 -4.19
N HIS A 113 8.21 -24.31 -3.15
CA HIS A 113 7.27 -25.42 -2.89
C HIS A 113 5.79 -25.05 -3.17
N ALA A 114 5.55 -23.92 -3.85
CA ALA A 114 4.19 -23.51 -4.18
C ALA A 114 3.54 -24.47 -5.16
N THR A 115 2.25 -24.74 -4.96
CA THR A 115 1.46 -25.55 -5.89
C THR A 115 1.26 -24.84 -7.23
N SER A 116 0.93 -25.58 -8.29
CA SER A 116 0.57 -25.01 -9.59
C SER A 116 -0.59 -24.02 -9.47
N HIS A 117 -1.55 -24.29 -8.58
CA HIS A 117 -2.65 -23.36 -8.30
C HIS A 117 -2.14 -22.05 -7.71
N THR A 118 -1.27 -22.11 -6.72
CA THR A 118 -0.69 -20.92 -6.08
C THR A 118 0.08 -20.04 -7.09
N ILE A 119 0.92 -20.65 -7.95
CA ILE A 119 1.68 -19.92 -8.97
C ILE A 119 0.72 -19.20 -9.94
N ARG A 120 -0.28 -19.90 -10.47
CA ARG A 120 -1.26 -19.33 -11.41
C ARG A 120 -2.13 -18.25 -10.76
N SER A 121 -2.62 -18.51 -9.54
CA SER A 121 -3.48 -17.55 -8.84
C SER A 121 -2.73 -16.29 -8.44
N THR A 122 -1.46 -16.40 -8.04
CA THR A 122 -0.62 -15.23 -7.73
C THR A 122 -0.37 -14.39 -8.98
N ALA A 123 0.03 -14.99 -10.11
CA ALA A 123 0.24 -14.29 -11.37
C ALA A 123 -1.04 -13.54 -11.82
N LYS A 124 -2.18 -14.22 -11.81
CA LYS A 124 -3.47 -13.60 -12.15
C LYS A 124 -3.82 -12.44 -11.22
N THR A 125 -3.61 -12.62 -9.92
CA THR A 125 -3.90 -11.56 -8.92
C THR A 125 -3.04 -10.33 -9.16
N ARG A 126 -1.73 -10.50 -9.39
CA ARG A 126 -0.80 -9.39 -9.70
C ARG A 126 -1.27 -8.62 -10.94
N ALA A 127 -1.54 -9.32 -12.05
CA ALA A 127 -2.03 -8.71 -13.28
C ALA A 127 -3.35 -7.94 -13.07
N THR A 128 -4.30 -8.54 -12.34
CA THR A 128 -5.60 -7.92 -12.09
C THR A 128 -5.48 -6.67 -11.21
N ASN A 129 -4.70 -6.75 -10.13
CA ASN A 129 -4.51 -5.62 -9.21
C ASN A 129 -3.82 -4.46 -9.92
N ARG A 130 -2.77 -4.75 -10.72
CA ARG A 130 -2.05 -3.75 -11.50
C ARG A 130 -2.97 -3.07 -12.52
N ALA A 131 -3.74 -3.86 -13.28
CA ALA A 131 -4.66 -3.31 -14.27
C ALA A 131 -5.71 -2.37 -13.63
N ILE A 132 -6.25 -2.73 -12.46
CA ILE A 132 -7.18 -1.87 -11.72
C ILE A 132 -6.46 -0.62 -11.23
N SER A 133 -5.29 -0.74 -10.60
CA SER A 133 -4.49 0.38 -10.08
C SER A 133 -4.17 1.40 -11.17
N GLU A 134 -3.68 0.95 -12.32
CA GLU A 134 -3.35 1.81 -13.44
C GLU A 134 -4.59 2.47 -14.08
N LEU A 135 -5.69 1.72 -14.20
CA LEU A 135 -6.93 2.22 -14.80
C LEU A 135 -7.55 3.36 -14.00
N ILE A 136 -7.58 3.24 -12.67
CA ILE A 136 -8.14 4.27 -11.77
C ILE A 136 -7.12 5.34 -11.37
N GLY A 137 -5.86 5.21 -11.78
CA GLY A 137 -4.81 6.19 -11.50
C GLY A 137 -4.32 6.17 -10.04
N ALA A 138 -4.47 5.05 -9.34
CA ALA A 138 -4.05 4.92 -7.94
C ALA A 138 -2.53 5.04 -7.76
N GLY A 139 -1.74 4.52 -8.72
CA GLY A 139 -0.28 4.56 -8.68
C GLY A 139 0.36 3.70 -7.58
N GLU A 140 -0.41 2.87 -6.91
CA GLU A 140 0.03 2.06 -5.77
C GLU A 140 0.41 0.65 -6.20
N VAL A 141 1.45 0.11 -5.57
CA VAL A 141 1.91 -1.27 -5.76
C VAL A 141 1.09 -2.20 -4.87
N SER A 142 0.63 -3.32 -5.42
CA SER A 142 -0.10 -4.34 -4.67
C SER A 142 0.80 -5.11 -3.70
N ALA A 143 0.30 -5.46 -2.52
CA ALA A 143 1.02 -6.26 -1.53
C ALA A 143 1.51 -7.61 -2.09
N GLU A 144 0.82 -8.18 -3.07
CA GLU A 144 1.17 -9.44 -3.72
C GLU A 144 2.34 -9.33 -4.70
N GLU A 145 2.73 -8.10 -5.08
CA GLU A 145 3.87 -7.83 -5.95
C GLU A 145 5.18 -7.64 -5.19
N LEU A 146 5.10 -7.43 -3.89
CA LEU A 146 6.29 -7.23 -3.06
C LEU A 146 7.13 -8.50 -2.99
N ASP A 147 8.45 -8.33 -3.15
CA ASP A 147 9.40 -9.42 -2.90
C ASP A 147 9.30 -9.82 -1.41
N PRO A 148 9.21 -11.13 -1.10
CA PRO A 148 9.27 -11.60 0.27
C PRO A 148 10.54 -11.20 1.04
N SER A 149 11.60 -10.72 0.36
CA SER A 149 12.77 -10.13 1.02
C SER A 149 12.48 -8.77 1.65
N PHE A 150 11.45 -8.05 1.18
CA PHE A 150 10.91 -6.90 1.90
C PHE A 150 10.32 -7.31 3.26
N SER A 151 9.97 -8.58 3.43
CA SER A 151 9.47 -9.13 4.70
C SER A 151 10.57 -9.50 5.71
N ASN A 152 11.84 -9.14 5.49
CA ASN A 152 12.82 -9.12 6.57
C ASN A 152 12.57 -7.96 7.56
N GLY A 153 11.70 -6.98 7.20
CA GLY A 153 10.97 -6.20 8.16
C GLY A 153 9.81 -7.04 8.74
N ASN A 154 9.57 -6.96 10.01
CA ASN A 154 8.50 -7.72 10.67
C ASN A 154 7.17 -7.46 9.96
N LYS A 155 6.53 -8.54 9.48
CA LYS A 155 5.17 -8.48 9.00
C LYS A 155 4.29 -8.14 10.20
N ILE A 156 3.70 -6.95 10.22
CA ILE A 156 2.84 -6.54 11.31
C ILE A 156 1.52 -7.28 11.17
N THR A 157 1.20 -8.12 12.14
CA THR A 157 -0.10 -8.81 12.22
C THR A 157 -1.16 -7.86 12.76
N ALA A 158 -2.43 -8.15 12.48
CA ALA A 158 -3.55 -7.33 12.97
C ALA A 158 -3.56 -7.18 14.51
N ASP A 159 -3.07 -8.21 15.22
CA ASP A 159 -3.01 -8.23 16.68
C ASP A 159 -1.90 -7.33 17.26
N GLU A 160 -0.93 -6.91 16.42
CA GLU A 160 0.17 -6.02 16.80
C GLU A 160 -0.11 -4.54 16.50
N LYS A 161 -1.29 -4.21 15.96
CA LYS A 161 -1.67 -2.82 15.70
C LYS A 161 -1.99 -2.11 17.00
N VAL A 162 -1.18 -1.14 17.32
CA VAL A 162 -1.50 -0.16 18.36
C VAL A 162 -2.44 0.87 17.74
N LEU A 163 -3.74 0.71 17.97
CA LEU A 163 -4.72 1.74 17.63
C LEU A 163 -4.56 2.88 18.63
N ILE A 164 -3.98 3.96 18.18
CA ILE A 164 -3.99 5.22 18.93
C ILE A 164 -5.23 5.98 18.48
N GLU A 165 -6.27 5.91 19.28
CA GLU A 165 -7.39 6.82 19.19
C GLU A 165 -7.00 8.13 19.89
N ALA A 166 -6.14 8.91 19.24
CA ALA A 166 -5.89 10.28 19.64
C ALA A 166 -6.77 11.18 18.77
N GLU A 167 -7.65 11.95 19.38
CA GLU A 167 -8.33 13.06 18.71
C GLU A 167 -7.31 14.18 18.49
N PHE A 168 -6.52 14.10 17.40
CA PHE A 168 -5.63 15.19 17.00
C PHE A 168 -6.40 16.22 16.17
N LYS A 169 -6.25 17.46 16.57
CA LYS A 169 -6.78 18.64 15.90
C LYS A 169 -6.02 18.90 14.59
N THR A 170 -6.66 19.57 13.64
CA THR A 170 -6.15 19.87 12.29
C THR A 170 -4.70 20.37 12.26
N ALA A 171 -3.99 20.17 11.13
CA ALA A 171 -2.56 20.43 10.92
C ALA A 171 -2.03 21.79 11.44
N ASP A 172 -2.87 22.81 11.52
CA ASP A 172 -2.51 24.14 12.07
C ASP A 172 -2.38 24.18 13.61
N GLN A 173 -2.59 23.05 14.30
CA GLN A 173 -2.60 22.95 15.76
C GLN A 173 -1.66 21.86 16.31
N ILE A 174 -0.76 21.30 15.47
CA ILE A 174 0.18 20.27 15.92
C ILE A 174 1.20 20.93 16.85
N PRO A 175 1.30 20.48 18.12
CA PRO A 175 2.25 21.02 19.06
C PRO A 175 3.69 20.67 18.68
N ASN A 176 4.66 21.32 19.33
CA ASN A 176 6.07 20.97 19.24
C ASN A 176 6.27 19.44 19.37
N VAL A 177 7.19 18.87 18.60
CA VAL A 177 7.46 17.42 18.55
C VAL A 177 7.60 16.75 19.92
N ASN A 178 8.17 17.47 20.91
CA ASN A 178 8.31 16.95 22.28
C ASN A 178 6.95 16.72 22.97
N VAL A 179 6.00 17.64 22.79
CA VAL A 179 4.65 17.53 23.37
C VAL A 179 3.90 16.39 22.69
N PHE A 180 3.97 16.33 21.37
CA PHE A 180 3.32 15.30 20.58
C PHE A 180 3.84 13.89 20.93
N VAL A 181 5.17 13.71 21.03
CA VAL A 181 5.73 12.42 21.43
C VAL A 181 5.35 12.05 22.86
N GLN A 182 5.21 13.02 23.76
CA GLN A 182 4.73 12.76 25.12
C GLN A 182 3.28 12.26 25.13
N GLU A 183 2.41 12.81 24.29
CA GLU A 183 1.02 12.35 24.13
C GLU A 183 0.98 10.90 23.58
N ILE A 184 1.85 10.57 22.62
CA ILE A 184 1.99 9.18 22.15
C ILE A 184 2.43 8.25 23.29
N ILE A 185 3.45 8.65 24.06
CA ILE A 185 3.96 7.87 25.20
C ILE A 185 2.86 7.60 26.23
N ASP A 186 2.06 8.61 26.54
CA ASP A 186 0.99 8.50 27.53
C ASP A 186 -0.14 7.60 27.00
N SER A 187 -0.49 7.71 25.73
CA SER A 187 -1.45 6.81 25.08
C SER A 187 -0.96 5.35 25.04
N LEU A 188 0.32 5.11 24.79
CA LEU A 188 0.91 3.77 24.84
C LEU A 188 0.83 3.15 26.24
N LYS A 189 1.11 3.97 27.29
CA LYS A 189 0.99 3.54 28.71
C LYS A 189 -0.44 3.20 29.10
N GLU A 190 -1.41 4.02 28.69
CA GLU A 190 -2.83 3.76 28.95
C GLU A 190 -3.33 2.44 28.35
N LYS A 191 -2.73 2.04 27.24
CA LYS A 191 -3.06 0.79 26.53
C LYS A 191 -2.19 -0.41 26.96
N ASP A 192 -1.38 -0.25 28.01
CA ASP A 192 -0.44 -1.26 28.50
C ASP A 192 0.54 -1.76 27.44
N VAL A 193 0.93 -0.85 26.51
CA VAL A 193 1.90 -1.11 25.46
C VAL A 193 3.28 -0.60 25.88
N GLU A 194 4.31 -1.41 25.65
CA GLU A 194 5.68 -1.04 25.97
C GLU A 194 6.10 0.26 25.28
N VAL A 195 6.62 1.21 26.06
CA VAL A 195 7.13 2.49 25.55
C VAL A 195 8.57 2.31 25.08
N ASN A 196 8.74 2.09 23.79
CA ASN A 196 10.05 2.00 23.14
C ASN A 196 10.05 2.77 21.80
N LYS A 197 11.25 2.99 21.25
CA LYS A 197 11.45 3.72 19.98
C LYS A 197 10.54 3.20 18.86
N LYS A 198 10.47 1.87 18.71
CA LYS A 198 9.69 1.19 17.68
C LYS A 198 8.20 1.52 17.79
N ASN A 199 7.64 1.44 18.98
CA ASN A 199 6.22 1.67 19.22
C ASN A 199 5.86 3.15 19.07
N ILE A 200 6.72 4.09 19.45
CA ILE A 200 6.52 5.52 19.25
C ILE A 200 6.50 5.86 17.75
N ILE A 201 7.48 5.39 16.98
CA ILE A 201 7.56 5.64 15.52
C ILE A 201 6.34 5.03 14.82
N ARG A 202 5.96 3.82 15.19
CA ARG A 202 4.79 3.14 14.61
C ARG A 202 3.49 3.90 14.89
N ALA A 203 3.32 4.34 16.13
CA ALA A 203 2.16 5.12 16.52
C ALA A 203 2.06 6.45 15.76
N SER A 204 3.17 7.17 15.59
CA SER A 204 3.18 8.40 14.79
C SER A 204 2.86 8.14 13.31
N TRP A 205 3.28 7.00 12.75
CA TRP A 205 2.95 6.63 11.37
C TRP A 205 1.46 6.27 11.19
N GLU A 206 0.85 5.65 12.18
CA GLU A 206 -0.60 5.42 12.17
C GLU A 206 -1.38 6.74 12.05
N LEU A 207 -0.92 7.80 12.72
CA LEU A 207 -1.51 9.14 12.62
C LEU A 207 -1.30 9.77 11.23
N VAL A 208 -0.16 9.53 10.56
CA VAL A 208 0.03 9.93 9.14
C VAL A 208 -1.01 9.24 8.25
N THR A 209 -1.22 7.93 8.44
CA THR A 209 -2.18 7.18 7.63
C THR A 209 -3.63 7.61 7.86
N LEU A 210 -3.95 8.10 9.05
CA LEU A 210 -5.22 8.71 9.39
C LEU A 210 -5.31 10.19 8.95
N ARG A 211 -4.20 10.77 8.44
CA ARG A 211 -4.02 12.17 8.05
C ARG A 211 -4.18 13.18 9.19
N ASP A 212 -3.91 12.74 10.39
CA ASP A 212 -3.88 13.63 11.55
C ASP A 212 -2.55 14.40 11.65
N ILE A 213 -1.48 13.90 11.03
CA ILE A 213 -0.17 14.56 10.88
C ILE A 213 0.40 14.40 9.47
N THR A 214 1.37 15.25 9.11
CA THR A 214 2.10 15.14 7.82
C THR A 214 3.26 14.15 7.90
N GLU A 215 3.73 13.66 6.74
CA GLU A 215 4.93 12.81 6.67
C GLU A 215 6.18 13.55 7.17
N GLU A 216 6.30 14.87 6.89
CA GLU A 216 7.40 15.69 7.37
C GLU A 216 7.44 15.69 8.90
N PHE A 217 6.29 15.85 9.55
CA PHE A 217 6.21 15.83 11.01
C PHE A 217 6.53 14.45 11.59
N HIS A 218 6.10 13.37 10.92
CA HIS A 218 6.54 12.02 11.27
C HIS A 218 8.07 11.87 11.21
N HIS A 219 8.74 12.44 10.21
CA HIS A 219 10.20 12.44 10.13
C HIS A 219 10.85 13.21 11.30
N GLU A 220 10.23 14.27 11.81
CA GLU A 220 10.68 14.94 13.04
C GLU A 220 10.56 14.01 14.25
N VAL A 221 9.47 13.25 14.38
CA VAL A 221 9.30 12.25 15.45
C VAL A 221 10.37 11.16 15.36
N VAL A 222 10.65 10.64 14.15
CA VAL A 222 11.72 9.63 13.95
C VAL A 222 13.08 10.19 14.36
N SER A 223 13.37 11.45 14.02
CA SER A 223 14.62 12.12 14.38
C SER A 223 14.72 12.35 15.89
N TRP A 224 13.62 12.75 16.52
CA TRP A 224 13.52 12.86 17.98
C TRP A 224 13.80 11.54 18.69
N CYS A 225 13.20 10.44 18.21
CA CYS A 225 13.41 9.11 18.78
C CYS A 225 14.86 8.62 18.67
N LYS A 226 15.57 8.98 17.59
CA LYS A 226 17.01 8.65 17.46
C LYS A 226 17.88 9.29 18.53
N VAL A 227 17.50 10.45 19.02
CA VAL A 227 18.26 11.22 20.01
C VAL A 227 17.85 10.87 21.45
N ASN A 228 16.56 10.67 21.69
CA ASN A 228 15.98 10.65 23.03
C ASN A 228 15.58 9.24 23.52
N CYS A 229 15.43 8.25 22.62
CA CYS A 229 15.14 6.89 23.03
C CYS A 229 16.43 6.10 23.21
N PRO A 230 16.57 5.29 24.30
CA PRO A 230 17.70 4.41 24.48
C PRO A 230 17.80 3.45 23.27
N GLN A 231 19.03 3.18 22.82
CA GLN A 231 19.25 2.20 21.77
C GLN A 231 18.85 0.83 22.32
N ASP A 232 18.08 0.08 21.52
CA ASP A 232 17.77 -1.31 21.82
C ASP A 232 19.10 -2.09 21.84
N PRO A 233 19.42 -2.82 22.92
CA PRO A 233 20.66 -3.57 23.01
C PRO A 233 20.80 -4.65 21.92
N ASN A 234 19.75 -4.94 21.17
CA ASN A 234 19.74 -5.87 20.04
C ASN A 234 19.87 -5.19 18.65
N GLU A 235 19.92 -3.85 18.56
CA GLU A 235 20.34 -3.14 17.34
C GLU A 235 21.87 -3.24 17.18
N VAL A 236 22.36 -4.45 16.84
CA VAL A 236 23.74 -4.61 16.37
C VAL A 236 23.81 -4.01 14.96
N MET A 237 24.72 -3.04 14.81
CA MET A 237 25.06 -2.42 13.54
C MET A 237 25.33 -3.48 12.46
N GLU A 238 24.56 -3.46 11.38
CA GLU A 238 24.96 -3.92 10.06
C GLU A 238 25.08 -2.73 9.11
#